data_016f9b37f48a0b72707658517f13e337
#
_entry.id   016f9b37f48a0b72707658517f13e337
#
_cell.length_a   1.000
_cell.length_b   1.000
_cell.length_c   1.000
_cell.angle_alpha   90.00
_cell.angle_beta   90.00
_cell.angle_gamma   90.00
#
_symmetry.space_group_name_H-M   'P 1'
#
loop_
_entity.id
_entity.type
_entity.pdbx_description
1 polymer ?
#
loop_
_entity_poly.entity_id
_entity_poly.type
_entity_poly.pdbx_seq_one_letter_code
_entity_poly.pdbx_strand_id
1 'polypeptide(L)' 'QEVLELMAQGLSNAQIAERLVVSDGAVAKHVANIFRGLDLQPGEENRRVRAVLAWLRARA' A
#
# COMPACT_ATOMS: atom_id res chain seq x y z
N GLN A 1 -0.21 -1.79 -9.93
CA GLN A 1 -1.13 -1.63 -8.79
C GLN A 1 -1.07 -0.19 -8.27
N GLU A 2 -2.15 0.53 -8.43
CA GLU A 2 -2.18 1.96 -8.13
C GLU A 2 -1.89 2.29 -6.67
N VAL A 3 -2.45 1.53 -5.73
CA VAL A 3 -2.25 1.81 -4.32
C VAL A 3 -0.79 1.63 -3.93
N LEU A 4 -0.16 0.57 -4.39
CA LEU A 4 1.27 0.34 -4.13
C LEU A 4 2.13 1.42 -4.76
N GLU A 5 1.79 1.87 -5.95
CA GLU A 5 2.51 2.94 -6.61
C GLU A 5 2.46 4.23 -5.80
N LEU A 6 1.29 4.58 -5.29
CA LEU A 6 1.13 5.78 -4.48
C LEU A 6 1.82 5.64 -3.12
N MET A 7 1.79 4.44 -2.53
CA MET A 7 2.57 4.17 -1.33
C MET A 7 4.06 4.37 -1.57
N ALA A 8 4.55 3.93 -2.72
CA ALA A 8 5.96 4.09 -3.09
C ALA A 8 6.35 5.56 -3.23
N GLN A 9 5.40 6.42 -3.53
CA GLN A 9 5.62 7.86 -3.61
C GLN A 9 5.61 8.52 -2.22
N GLY A 10 5.36 7.76 -1.17
CA GLY A 10 5.35 8.28 0.19
C GLY A 10 4.02 8.81 0.67
N LEU A 11 2.94 8.55 -0.05
CA LEU A 11 1.62 9.04 0.32
C LEU A 11 1.02 8.24 1.47
N SER A 12 0.35 8.95 2.37
CA SER A 12 -0.42 8.30 3.44
C SER A 12 -1.71 7.72 2.87
N ASN A 13 -2.40 6.87 3.66
CA ASN A 13 -3.68 6.33 3.23
C ASN A 13 -4.70 7.43 2.92
N ALA A 14 -4.73 8.49 3.73
CA ALA A 14 -5.62 9.63 3.49
C ALA A 14 -5.31 10.32 2.16
N GLN A 15 -4.03 10.48 1.86
CA GLN A 15 -3.60 11.09 0.59
C GLN A 15 -3.92 10.19 -0.60
N ILE A 16 -3.76 8.89 -0.44
CA ILE A 16 -4.12 7.93 -1.48
C ILE A 16 -5.63 7.98 -1.73
N ALA A 17 -6.43 8.00 -0.66
CA ALA A 17 -7.89 8.07 -0.78
C ALA A 17 -8.31 9.32 -1.55
N GLU A 18 -7.70 10.43 -1.24
CA GLU A 18 -7.97 11.69 -1.93
C GLU A 18 -7.58 11.63 -3.40
N ARG A 19 -6.43 11.07 -3.69
CA ARG A 19 -5.93 10.96 -5.07
C ARG A 19 -6.82 10.06 -5.91
N LEU A 20 -7.31 8.95 -5.34
CA LEU A 20 -8.14 7.99 -6.06
C LEU A 20 -9.62 8.29 -5.98
N VAL A 21 -10.01 9.31 -5.23
CA VAL A 21 -11.42 9.71 -5.02
C VAL A 21 -12.23 8.57 -4.41
N VAL A 22 -11.70 7.96 -3.36
CA VAL A 22 -12.36 6.89 -2.61
C VAL A 22 -12.29 7.21 -1.12
N SER A 23 -12.98 6.43 -0.28
CA SER A 23 -12.93 6.63 1.15
C SER A 23 -11.64 6.12 1.75
N ASP A 24 -11.27 6.67 2.92
CA ASP A 24 -10.12 6.18 3.68
C ASP A 24 -10.27 4.71 4.02
N GLY A 25 -11.50 4.29 4.36
CA GLY A 25 -11.78 2.88 4.66
C GLY A 25 -11.52 1.96 3.47
N ALA A 26 -11.85 2.43 2.27
CA ALA A 26 -11.59 1.64 1.05
C ALA A 26 -10.09 1.47 0.83
N VAL A 27 -9.31 2.54 1.06
CA VAL A 27 -7.85 2.44 0.94
C VAL A 27 -7.27 1.50 1.99
N ALA A 28 -7.73 1.60 3.24
CA ALA A 28 -7.27 0.72 4.31
C ALA A 28 -7.54 -0.74 3.98
N LYS A 29 -8.69 -1.03 3.39
CA LYS A 29 -9.04 -2.38 2.98
C LYS A 29 -8.12 -2.87 1.86
N HIS A 30 -7.84 -2.03 0.88
CA HIS A 30 -6.91 -2.36 -0.19
C HIS A 30 -5.51 -2.64 0.34
N VAL A 31 -5.02 -1.79 1.24
CA VAL A 31 -3.71 -1.96 1.85
C VAL A 31 -3.64 -3.28 2.62
N ALA A 32 -4.68 -3.60 3.38
CA ALA A 32 -4.74 -4.86 4.12
C ALA A 32 -4.70 -6.06 3.17
N ASN A 33 -5.41 -5.99 2.05
CA ASN A 33 -5.41 -7.05 1.05
C ASN A 33 -4.04 -7.21 0.40
N ILE A 34 -3.35 -6.11 0.14
CA ILE A 34 -2.00 -6.14 -0.42
C ILE A 34 -1.05 -6.84 0.56
N PHE A 35 -1.11 -6.48 1.83
CA PHE A 35 -0.26 -7.11 2.84
C PHE A 35 -0.52 -8.61 2.95
N ARG A 36 -1.79 -9.00 2.88
CA ARG A 36 -2.16 -10.41 2.93
C ARG A 36 -1.64 -11.15 1.70
N GLY A 37 -1.77 -10.55 0.53
CA GLY A 37 -1.30 -11.15 -0.72
C GLY A 37 0.21 -11.32 -0.77
N LEU A 38 0.95 -10.47 -0.07
CA LEU A 38 2.40 -10.56 0.02
C LEU A 38 2.87 -11.38 1.22
N ASP A 39 1.94 -11.89 2.02
CA ASP A 39 2.22 -12.72 3.19
C ASP A 39 3.15 -12.00 4.18
N LEU A 40 2.84 -10.74 4.46
CA LEU A 40 3.67 -9.93 5.35
C LEU A 40 3.22 -10.06 6.80
N GLN A 41 4.20 -10.16 7.69
CA GLN A 41 3.96 -10.29 9.12
C GLN A 41 3.37 -9.01 9.71
N PRO A 42 2.63 -9.10 10.82
CA PRO A 42 2.12 -7.92 11.52
C PRO A 42 3.25 -6.98 11.93
N GLY A 43 2.98 -5.69 11.85
CA GLY A 43 3.97 -4.66 12.12
C GLY A 43 3.87 -3.60 11.04
N GLU A 44 3.06 -2.56 11.28
CA GLU A 44 2.61 -1.65 10.24
C GLU A 44 3.71 -1.02 9.41
N GLU A 45 4.72 -0.48 10.06
CA GLU A 45 5.78 0.21 9.33
C GLU A 45 6.58 -0.75 8.46
N ASN A 46 6.91 -1.92 9.00
CA ASN A 46 7.68 -2.91 8.27
C ASN A 46 6.89 -3.49 7.11
N ARG A 47 5.60 -3.72 7.30
CA ARG A 47 4.75 -4.24 6.22
C ARG A 47 4.68 -3.24 5.06
N ARG A 48 4.53 -1.97 5.38
CA ARG A 48 4.44 -0.93 4.37
C ARG A 48 5.73 -0.83 3.56
N VAL A 49 6.86 -0.81 4.23
CA VAL A 49 8.16 -0.78 3.57
C VAL A 49 8.37 -2.02 2.71
N ARG A 50 8.05 -3.20 3.24
CA ARG A 50 8.21 -4.46 2.49
C ARG A 50 7.30 -4.52 1.28
N ALA A 51 6.08 -4.04 1.40
CA ALA A 51 5.14 -4.00 0.27
C ALA A 51 5.69 -3.13 -0.86
N VAL A 52 6.20 -1.95 -0.51
CA VAL A 52 6.80 -1.04 -1.49
C VAL A 52 8.02 -1.67 -2.14
N LEU A 53 8.89 -2.28 -1.36
CA LEU A 53 10.09 -2.94 -1.89
C LEU A 53 9.73 -4.10 -2.82
N ALA A 54 8.72 -4.89 -2.46
CA ALA A 54 8.26 -5.99 -3.30
C ALA A 54 7.74 -5.47 -4.64
N TRP A 55 6.98 -4.39 -4.60
CA TRP A 55 6.44 -3.78 -5.80
C TRP A 55 7.55 -3.24 -6.70
N LEU A 56 8.55 -2.57 -6.10
CA LEU A 56 9.67 -2.04 -6.87
C LEU A 56 10.49 -3.15 -7.51
N ARG A 57 10.68 -4.27 -6.82
CA ARG A 57 11.39 -5.43 -7.39
C ARG A 57 10.63 -6.04 -8.54
N ALA A 58 9.32 -6.11 -8.42
CA ALA A 58 8.48 -6.67 -9.48
C ALA A 58 8.52 -5.83 -10.75
N ARG A 59 8.77 -4.52 -10.61
CA ARG A 59 8.89 -3.61 -11.74
C ARG A 59 10.25 -3.66 -12.44
N ALA A 60 11.26 -4.01 -11.70
CA ALA A 60 12.64 -3.95 -12.20
C ALA A 60 12.94 -4.97 -13.31
#